data_8d8670777a770a86956a1e2f076dcd5e
#
_entry.id   8d8670777a770a86956a1e2f076dcd5e
#
_cell.length_a   1.000
_cell.length_b   1.000
_cell.length_c   1.000
_cell.angle_alpha   90.00
_cell.angle_beta   90.00
_cell.angle_gamma   90.00
#
_symmetry.space_group_name_H-M   'P 1'
#
loop_
_entity.id
_entity.type
_entity.pdbx_description
1 polymer ?
#
loop_
_entity_poly.entity_id
_entity_poly.type
_entity_poly.pdbx_seq_one_letter_code
_entity_poly.pdbx_strand_id
1 'polypeptide(L)'
;MKNSYFPMFVDISRFRILVAGGGKIAERRVKTLLKFQTDVTVIAPEVTEELQKLADAGKLILHRKMYEEKDLEQMDLVFAATDKKEVNQTIVQDCARRRSRTATHPCEYSG
;
A
#
# COMPACT_ATOMS: atom_id res chain seq x y z
N MET A 1 -7.11 20.79 -18.33
CA MET A 1 -6.64 20.38 -17.78
C MET A 1 -5.97 20.51 -17.34
N LYS A 2 -5.92 20.41 -17.57
CA LYS A 2 -5.41 20.11 -17.22
C LYS A 2 -4.83 19.64 -16.39
N ASN A 3 -4.73 19.54 -16.76
CA ASN A 3 -3.98 18.57 -16.00
C ASN A 3 -2.81 19.22 -15.32
N SER A 4 -2.76 19.17 -14.00
CA SER A 4 -1.75 19.86 -13.25
C SER A 4 -0.65 18.93 -12.74
N TYR A 5 -0.48 17.78 -13.37
CA TYR A 5 0.59 16.89 -12.98
C TYR A 5 1.92 17.35 -13.53
N PHE A 6 2.90 17.19 -12.72
CA PHE A 6 4.23 17.65 -12.95
C PHE A 6 5.14 16.45 -12.83
N PRO A 7 5.90 16.09 -13.82
CA PRO A 7 6.78 14.94 -13.67
C PRO A 7 7.84 15.23 -12.61
N MET A 8 7.87 14.37 -11.61
CA MET A 8 8.82 14.50 -10.52
C MET A 8 9.53 13.18 -10.33
N PHE A 9 10.82 13.26 -10.04
CA PHE A 9 11.58 12.08 -9.66
C PHE A 9 11.79 12.14 -8.16
N VAL A 10 11.18 11.21 -7.46
CA VAL A 10 11.22 11.17 -6.01
C VAL A 10 11.90 9.89 -5.58
N ASP A 11 12.85 10.02 -4.66
CA ASP A 11 13.50 8.85 -4.08
C ASP A 11 12.56 8.26 -3.04
N ILE A 12 12.01 7.08 -3.34
CA ILE A 12 11.09 6.41 -2.42
C ILE A 12 11.78 5.31 -1.62
N SER A 13 13.10 5.21 -1.72
CA SER A 13 13.82 4.24 -0.89
C SER A 13 13.59 4.58 0.58
N ARG A 14 13.41 3.56 1.40
CA ARG A 14 13.09 3.68 2.82
C ARG A 14 11.68 4.18 3.11
N PHE A 15 10.86 4.43 2.09
CA PHE A 15 9.46 4.70 2.34
C PHE A 15 8.82 3.48 2.99
N ARG A 16 7.98 3.73 3.97
CA ARG A 16 7.15 2.70 4.55
C ARG A 16 5.87 2.63 3.75
N ILE A 17 5.65 1.52 3.10
CA ILE A 17 4.54 1.38 2.17
C ILE A 17 3.62 0.28 2.65
N LEU A 18 2.34 0.61 2.73
CA LEU A 18 1.31 -0.37 3.07
C LEU A 18 0.59 -0.76 1.78
N VAL A 19 0.51 -2.06 1.55
CA VAL A 19 -0.31 -2.60 0.47
C VAL A 19 -1.44 -3.40 1.12
N ALA A 20 -2.65 -2.91 1.01
CA ALA A 20 -3.82 -3.60 1.53
C ALA A 20 -4.40 -4.44 0.43
N GLY A 21 -4.26 -5.75 0.53
CA GLY A 21 -4.69 -6.69 -0.47
C GLY A 21 -3.68 -7.79 -0.66
N GLY A 22 -4.13 -8.96 -1.06
CA GLY A 22 -3.27 -10.12 -1.20
C GLY A 22 -3.45 -10.90 -2.50
N GLY A 23 -4.18 -10.35 -3.46
CA GLY A 23 -4.40 -10.99 -4.75
C GLY A 23 -3.36 -10.62 -5.78
N LYS A 24 -3.70 -10.86 -7.04
CA LYS A 24 -2.75 -10.63 -8.13
C LYS A 24 -2.38 -9.17 -8.33
N ILE A 25 -3.32 -8.26 -8.10
CA ILE A 25 -3.04 -6.83 -8.24
C ILE A 25 -2.04 -6.40 -7.17
N ALA A 26 -2.26 -6.83 -5.93
CA ALA A 26 -1.35 -6.52 -4.84
C ALA A 26 0.02 -7.14 -5.10
N GLU A 27 0.06 -8.38 -5.56
CA GLU A 27 1.31 -9.06 -5.87
C GLU A 27 2.13 -8.28 -6.88
N ARG A 28 1.49 -7.82 -7.95
CA ARG A 28 2.16 -7.06 -9.00
C ARG A 28 2.71 -5.75 -8.47
N ARG A 29 1.91 -5.07 -7.64
CA ARG A 29 2.34 -3.80 -7.06
C ARG A 29 3.53 -4.00 -6.14
N VAL A 30 3.47 -5.03 -5.30
CA VAL A 30 4.56 -5.33 -4.38
C VAL A 30 5.86 -5.62 -5.13
N LYS A 31 5.78 -6.42 -6.19
CA LYS A 31 6.99 -6.76 -6.96
C LYS A 31 7.63 -5.52 -7.54
N THR A 32 6.83 -4.57 -8.01
CA THR A 32 7.35 -3.31 -8.52
C THR A 32 8.00 -2.50 -7.41
N LEU A 33 7.34 -2.39 -6.27
CA LEU A 33 7.83 -1.58 -5.16
C LEU A 33 9.15 -2.10 -4.60
N LEU A 34 9.31 -3.41 -4.57
CA LEU A 34 10.53 -4.00 -4.00
C LEU A 34 11.77 -3.67 -4.83
N LYS A 35 11.60 -3.23 -6.06
CA LYS A 35 12.73 -2.79 -6.89
C LYS A 35 13.35 -1.50 -6.39
N PHE A 36 12.67 -0.77 -5.52
CA PHE A 36 13.10 0.55 -5.07
C PHE A 36 13.58 0.57 -3.63
N GLN A 37 13.82 -0.58 -3.04
CA GLN A 37 14.34 -0.69 -1.66
C GLN A 37 13.42 -0.08 -0.63
N THR A 38 12.13 -0.22 -0.86
CA THR A 38 11.11 0.28 0.06
C THR A 38 10.81 -0.74 1.15
N ASP A 39 10.26 -0.27 2.27
CA ASP A 39 9.79 -1.14 3.34
C ASP A 39 8.31 -1.42 3.11
N VAL A 40 8.01 -2.60 2.59
CA VAL A 40 6.65 -2.95 2.22
C VAL A 40 6.00 -3.80 3.30
N THR A 41 4.81 -3.40 3.73
CA THR A 41 3.96 -4.18 4.61
C THR A 41 2.69 -4.54 3.84
N VAL A 42 2.36 -5.82 3.81
CA VAL A 42 1.15 -6.30 3.16
C VAL A 42 0.15 -6.73 4.22
N ILE A 43 -1.08 -6.27 4.07
CA ILE A 43 -2.17 -6.66 4.98
C ILE A 43 -3.27 -7.29 4.15
N ALA A 44 -3.58 -8.55 4.44
CA ALA A 44 -4.66 -9.26 3.78
C ALA A 44 -4.96 -10.53 4.54
N PRO A 45 -6.24 -10.95 4.59
CA PRO A 45 -6.56 -12.23 5.23
C PRO A 45 -6.05 -13.41 4.40
N GLU A 46 -5.96 -13.25 3.09
CA GLU A 46 -5.44 -14.28 2.20
C GLU A 46 -4.49 -13.66 1.21
N VAL A 47 -3.44 -14.38 0.88
CA VAL A 47 -2.42 -13.88 -0.04
C VAL A 47 -2.05 -14.97 -1.06
N THR A 48 -1.50 -14.55 -2.20
CA THR A 48 -1.00 -15.48 -3.19
C THR A 48 0.25 -16.18 -2.67
N GLU A 49 0.59 -17.30 -3.31
CA GLU A 49 1.82 -18.02 -2.96
C GLU A 49 3.06 -17.13 -3.13
N GLU A 50 3.08 -16.32 -4.17
CA GLU A 50 4.22 -15.44 -4.42
C GLU A 50 4.42 -14.45 -3.29
N LEU A 51 3.33 -13.84 -2.80
CA LEU A 51 3.42 -12.92 -1.67
C LEU A 51 3.90 -13.63 -0.43
N GLN A 52 3.43 -14.85 -0.20
CA GLN A 52 3.87 -15.62 0.95
C GLN A 52 5.36 -15.94 0.83
N LYS A 53 5.83 -16.30 -0.36
CA LYS A 53 7.24 -16.59 -0.57
C LYS A 53 8.11 -15.36 -0.30
N LEU A 54 7.65 -14.20 -0.75
CA LEU A 54 8.39 -12.96 -0.50
C LEU A 54 8.46 -12.64 0.99
N ALA A 55 7.39 -12.90 1.71
CA ALA A 55 7.37 -12.70 3.16
C ALA A 55 8.32 -13.67 3.84
N ASP A 56 8.29 -14.93 3.42
CA ASP A 56 9.17 -15.95 3.99
C ASP A 56 10.63 -15.64 3.74
N ALA A 57 10.92 -14.99 2.62
CA ALA A 57 12.29 -14.59 2.29
C ALA A 57 12.71 -13.30 2.98
N GLY A 58 11.85 -12.72 3.80
CA GLY A 58 12.18 -11.50 4.52
C GLY A 58 12.14 -10.24 3.68
N LYS A 59 11.53 -10.29 2.50
CA LYS A 59 11.51 -9.15 1.60
C LYS A 59 10.37 -8.18 1.89
N LEU A 60 9.37 -8.61 2.65
CA LEU A 60 8.28 -7.76 3.08
C LEU A 60 7.75 -8.27 4.41
N ILE A 61 6.94 -7.43 5.05
CA ILE A 61 6.24 -7.80 6.28
C ILE A 61 4.82 -8.17 5.89
N LEU A 62 4.34 -9.32 6.32
CA LEU A 62 3.01 -9.79 6.00
C LEU A 62 2.20 -9.94 7.27
N HIS A 63 1.06 -9.26 7.32
CA HIS A 63 0.07 -9.42 8.38
C HIS A 63 -1.19 -10.00 7.78
N ARG A 64 -1.51 -11.23 8.14
CA ARG A 64 -2.70 -11.91 7.62
C ARG A 64 -3.88 -11.53 8.49
N LYS A 65 -4.49 -10.41 8.16
CA LYS A 65 -5.61 -9.86 8.92
C LYS A 65 -6.42 -8.93 8.04
N MET A 66 -7.59 -8.53 8.54
CA MET A 66 -8.38 -7.51 7.88
C MET A 66 -7.77 -6.14 8.12
N TYR A 67 -8.00 -5.25 7.16
CA TYR A 67 -7.53 -3.87 7.28
C TYR A 67 -8.20 -3.16 8.46
N GLU A 68 -7.41 -2.36 9.17
CA GLU A 68 -7.90 -1.46 10.21
C GLU A 68 -7.25 -0.10 10.02
N GLU A 69 -7.91 0.96 10.47
CA GLU A 69 -7.37 2.31 10.28
C GLU A 69 -6.01 2.49 10.93
N LYS A 70 -5.76 1.85 12.04
CA LYS A 70 -4.48 1.98 12.73
C LYS A 70 -3.31 1.46 11.87
N ASP A 71 -3.60 0.65 10.87
CA ASP A 71 -2.56 0.14 9.99
C ASP A 71 -1.93 1.23 9.14
N LEU A 72 -2.57 2.38 9.05
CA LEU A 72 -2.04 3.53 8.31
C LEU A 72 -0.98 4.30 9.09
N GLU A 73 -0.82 4.02 10.38
CA GLU A 73 0.11 4.77 11.19
C GLU A 73 1.54 4.56 10.70
N GLN A 74 2.27 5.65 10.59
CA GLN A 74 3.68 5.65 10.19
C GLN A 74 3.93 5.17 8.76
N MET A 75 2.88 5.10 7.94
CA MET A 75 3.05 4.74 6.54
C MET A 75 3.21 5.99 5.70
N ASP A 76 4.17 5.96 4.79
CA ASP A 76 4.41 7.09 3.89
C ASP A 76 3.54 7.01 2.66
N LEU A 77 3.16 5.80 2.25
CA LEU A 77 2.38 5.57 1.04
C LEU A 77 1.49 4.36 1.27
N VAL A 78 0.27 4.44 0.78
CA VAL A 78 -0.70 3.36 0.97
C VAL A 78 -1.36 3.03 -0.37
N PHE A 79 -1.39 1.74 -0.70
CA PHE A 79 -2.07 1.25 -1.89
C PHE A 79 -3.25 0.39 -1.47
N ALA A 80 -4.45 0.80 -1.87
CA ALA A 80 -5.66 0.02 -1.62
C ALA A 80 -5.90 -0.88 -2.81
N ALA A 81 -5.57 -2.16 -2.65
CA ALA A 81 -5.60 -3.13 -3.74
C ALA A 81 -6.33 -4.40 -3.35
N THR A 82 -7.36 -4.29 -2.51
CA THR A 82 -8.18 -5.43 -2.15
C THR A 82 -9.18 -5.74 -3.26
N ASP A 83 -9.79 -6.90 -3.21
CA ASP A 83 -10.84 -7.29 -4.17
C ASP A 83 -12.21 -6.76 -3.77
N LYS A 84 -12.31 -6.00 -2.69
CA LYS A 84 -13.57 -5.43 -2.22
C LYS A 84 -13.56 -3.92 -2.33
N LYS A 85 -14.44 -3.39 -3.18
CA LYS A 85 -14.50 -1.96 -3.40
C LYS A 85 -14.77 -1.18 -2.11
N GLU A 86 -15.63 -1.72 -1.26
CA GLU A 86 -15.99 -1.05 0.00
C GLU A 86 -14.76 -0.86 0.88
N VAL A 87 -13.92 -1.89 0.95
CA VAL A 87 -12.71 -1.82 1.75
C VAL A 87 -11.75 -0.80 1.16
N ASN A 88 -11.58 -0.82 -0.16
CA ASN A 88 -10.70 0.13 -0.83
C ASN A 88 -11.16 1.57 -0.60
N GLN A 89 -12.47 1.80 -0.67
CA GLN A 89 -13.02 3.13 -0.44
C GLN A 89 -12.80 3.58 1.01
N THR A 90 -12.96 2.65 1.95
CA THR A 90 -12.70 2.95 3.36
C THR A 90 -11.25 3.35 3.57
N ILE A 91 -10.33 2.63 2.94
CA ILE A 91 -8.90 2.95 3.05
C ILE A 91 -8.63 4.35 2.51
N VAL A 92 -9.18 4.66 1.34
CA VAL A 92 -8.99 5.97 0.74
C VAL A 92 -9.54 7.07 1.64
N GLN A 93 -10.72 6.85 2.23
CA GLN A 93 -11.32 7.83 3.13
C GLN A 93 -10.49 8.01 4.40
N ASP A 94 -9.99 6.91 4.94
CA ASP A 94 -9.15 7.00 6.13
C ASP A 94 -7.85 7.73 5.85
N CYS A 95 -7.26 7.48 4.68
CA CYS A 95 -6.06 8.20 4.26
C CYS A 95 -6.34 9.70 4.13
N ALA A 96 -7.47 10.04 3.54
CA ALA A 96 -7.82 11.45 3.35
C ALA A 96 -7.99 12.16 4.69
N ARG A 97 -8.63 11.49 5.65
CA ARG A 97 -8.79 12.08 6.99
C ARG A 97 -7.44 12.32 7.65
N ARG A 98 -6.54 11.36 7.55
CA ARG A 98 -5.21 11.49 8.14
C ARG A 98 -4.40 12.55 7.45
N ARG A 99 -4.53 12.64 6.13
CA ARG A 99 -3.81 13.63 5.35
C ARG A 99 -4.20 15.05 5.75
N SER A 100 -5.49 15.27 6.02
CA SER A 100 -5.93 16.59 6.41
C SER A 100 -5.33 17.02 7.76
N ARG A 101 -4.88 16.07 8.57
CA ARG A 101 -4.23 16.38 9.84
C ARG A 101 -2.72 16.55 9.70
N THR A 102 -2.09 15.70 8.90
CA THR A 102 -0.64 15.65 8.83
C THR A 102 -0.09 15.99 7.45
N ALA A 103 -0.90 15.86 6.42
CA ALA A 103 -0.52 16.13 5.04
C ALA A 103 0.64 15.27 4.54
N THR A 104 0.85 14.10 5.13
CA THR A 104 2.00 13.28 4.81
C THR A 104 1.69 11.85 4.40
N HIS A 105 0.43 11.53 4.16
CA HIS A 105 0.08 10.14 3.82
C HIS A 105 -0.66 10.08 2.50
N PRO A 106 0.06 10.17 1.38
CA PRO A 106 -0.59 9.99 0.08
C PRO A 106 -1.19 8.59 0.01
N CYS A 107 -2.35 8.52 -0.60
CA CYS A 107 -3.05 7.26 -0.74
C CYS A 107 -3.45 7.09 -2.19
N GLU A 108 -3.21 5.92 -2.71
CA GLU A 108 -3.56 5.61 -4.07
C GLU A 108 -4.50 4.43 -4.11
N TYR A 109 -5.56 4.58 -4.86
CA TYR A 109 -6.54 3.54 -5.05
C TYR A 109 -6.23 2.82 -6.36
N SER A 110 -6.05 1.53 -6.28
CA SER A 110 -5.67 0.72 -7.42
C SER A 110 -6.62 -0.47 -7.46
N GLY A 111 -7.65 -0.36 -8.24
CA GLY A 111 -8.63 -1.42 -8.19
C GLY A 111 -9.30 -1.73 -9.49
#